data_98cf4530b199bd4a8401d3d212bb8b88
#
_entry.id   98cf4530b199bd4a8401d3d212bb8b88
#
_cell.length_a   1.000
_cell.length_b   1.000
_cell.length_c   1.000
_cell.angle_alpha   90.00
_cell.angle_beta   90.00
_cell.angle_gamma   90.00
#
_symmetry.space_group_name_H-M   'P 1'
#
loop_
_entity.id
_entity.type
_entity.pdbx_description
1 polymer ?
#
loop_
_entity_poly.entity_id
_entity_poly.type
_entity_poly.pdbx_seq_one_letter_code
_entity_poly.pdbx_strand_id
1 'polypeptide(L)'
;MRNYDLDFLKRFSLVIAFLAALTLGLILFAAYLHNELPGQANPVEVARTEARIAPAGDVYAGATGEAAKAAADIAALEALKANVPFGGRTDGAEIYNQGPCAGCHKSGAGGAPMLGAAGMGARASKGKDTLYKHAIEGFTGSAGVMPAKGGNPALTDDQIKAVVDWMLEQPG
;
A
#
# COMPACT_ATOMS: atom_id res chain seq x y z
N MET A 1 -50.24 36.30 -38.32
CA MET A 1 -49.70 34.97 -37.99
C MET A 1 -48.49 35.19 -37.13
N ARG A 2 -48.46 34.61 -35.94
CA ARG A 2 -47.30 34.72 -35.05
C ARG A 2 -46.21 33.79 -35.61
N ASN A 3 -45.02 34.32 -35.88
CA ASN A 3 -43.88 33.54 -36.37
C ASN A 3 -43.23 32.75 -35.23
N TYR A 4 -43.91 31.67 -34.80
CA TYR A 4 -43.44 30.78 -33.72
C TYR A 4 -42.04 30.26 -33.97
N ASP A 5 -41.71 30.02 -35.23
CA ASP A 5 -40.36 29.51 -35.65
C ASP A 5 -39.27 30.57 -35.40
N LEU A 6 -39.55 31.86 -35.64
CA LEU A 6 -38.59 32.92 -35.37
C LEU A 6 -38.38 33.16 -33.88
N ASP A 7 -39.45 33.07 -33.10
CA ASP A 7 -39.37 33.16 -31.63
C ASP A 7 -38.63 31.98 -31.04
N PHE A 8 -38.86 30.77 -31.54
CA PHE A 8 -38.12 29.58 -31.14
C PHE A 8 -36.64 29.73 -31.52
N LEU A 9 -36.34 30.09 -32.76
CA LEU A 9 -34.98 30.25 -33.27
C LEU A 9 -34.19 31.28 -32.44
N LYS A 10 -34.81 32.39 -32.10
CA LYS A 10 -34.19 33.44 -31.28
C LYS A 10 -33.87 32.96 -29.89
N ARG A 11 -34.78 32.26 -29.20
CA ARG A 11 -34.54 31.70 -27.86
C ARG A 11 -33.50 30.61 -27.88
N PHE A 12 -33.57 29.73 -28.89
CA PHE A 12 -32.60 28.64 -29.07
C PHE A 12 -31.19 29.18 -29.33
N SER A 13 -31.04 30.16 -30.23
CA SER A 13 -29.75 30.80 -30.49
C SER A 13 -29.20 31.52 -29.26
N LEU A 14 -30.07 32.12 -28.43
CA LEU A 14 -29.62 32.77 -27.21
C LEU A 14 -29.09 31.75 -26.19
N VAL A 15 -29.74 30.60 -26.07
CA VAL A 15 -29.24 29.50 -25.20
C VAL A 15 -27.90 28.98 -25.69
N ILE A 16 -27.77 28.76 -27.02
CA ILE A 16 -26.48 28.31 -27.60
C ILE A 16 -25.39 29.35 -27.37
N ALA A 17 -25.66 30.61 -27.60
CA ALA A 17 -24.72 31.71 -27.38
C ALA A 17 -24.27 31.77 -25.91
N PHE A 18 -25.22 31.60 -24.98
CA PHE A 18 -24.93 31.55 -23.55
C PHE A 18 -24.01 30.36 -23.19
N LEU A 19 -24.35 29.17 -23.69
CA LEU A 19 -23.50 27.98 -23.45
C LEU A 19 -22.13 28.14 -24.06
N ALA A 20 -22.01 28.69 -25.25
CA ALA A 20 -20.72 28.98 -25.89
C ALA A 20 -19.88 29.98 -25.10
N ALA A 21 -20.50 31.06 -24.59
CA ALA A 21 -19.82 32.03 -23.73
C ALA A 21 -19.37 31.41 -22.39
N LEU A 22 -20.21 30.55 -21.80
CA LEU A 22 -19.88 29.84 -20.56
C LEU A 22 -18.71 28.86 -20.77
N THR A 23 -18.73 28.08 -21.85
CA THR A 23 -17.62 27.15 -22.14
C THR A 23 -16.32 27.90 -22.42
N LEU A 24 -16.38 29.02 -23.18
CA LEU A 24 -15.21 29.86 -23.40
C LEU A 24 -14.67 30.44 -22.08
N GLY A 25 -15.55 30.90 -21.21
CA GLY A 25 -15.18 31.40 -19.88
C GLY A 25 -14.48 30.33 -19.03
N LEU A 26 -15.01 29.09 -19.03
CA LEU A 26 -14.38 27.96 -18.33
C LEU A 26 -13.01 27.59 -18.90
N ILE A 27 -12.86 27.62 -20.22
CA ILE A 27 -11.56 27.34 -20.87
C ILE A 27 -10.52 28.40 -20.49
N LEU A 28 -10.89 29.69 -20.54
CA LEU A 28 -10.00 30.78 -20.16
C LEU A 28 -9.65 30.73 -18.67
N PHE A 29 -10.62 30.38 -17.82
CA PHE A 29 -10.40 30.21 -16.39
C PHE A 29 -9.49 29.04 -16.09
N ALA A 30 -9.68 27.91 -16.78
CA ALA A 30 -8.80 26.75 -16.64
C ALA A 30 -7.37 27.06 -17.10
N ALA A 31 -7.20 27.79 -18.21
CA ALA A 31 -5.90 28.24 -18.68
C ALA A 31 -5.23 29.21 -17.69
N TYR A 32 -6.00 30.13 -17.11
CA TYR A 32 -5.51 31.02 -16.07
C TYR A 32 -5.03 30.24 -14.85
N LEU A 33 -5.83 29.29 -14.33
CA LEU A 33 -5.41 28.43 -13.22
C LEU A 33 -4.18 27.59 -13.54
N HIS A 34 -4.08 27.10 -14.77
CA HIS A 34 -2.92 26.31 -15.22
C HIS A 34 -1.61 27.15 -15.20
N ASN A 35 -1.71 28.44 -15.50
CA ASN A 35 -0.55 29.33 -15.49
C ASN A 35 -0.17 29.83 -14.10
N GLU A 36 -1.17 30.05 -13.22
CA GLU A 36 -0.95 30.54 -11.86
C GLU A 36 -0.58 29.42 -10.87
N LEU A 37 -1.11 28.21 -11.09
CA LEU A 37 -0.75 27.04 -10.30
C LEU A 37 0.39 26.33 -11.01
N PRO A 38 1.67 26.55 -10.58
CA PRO A 38 2.77 25.78 -11.13
C PRO A 38 2.45 24.32 -10.92
N GLY A 39 2.38 23.56 -12.02
CA GLY A 39 2.15 22.12 -11.97
C GLY A 39 3.20 21.51 -11.08
N GLN A 40 2.84 21.22 -9.83
CA GLN A 40 3.72 20.45 -8.96
C GLN A 40 3.87 19.10 -9.66
N ALA A 41 5.05 18.89 -10.22
CA ALA A 41 5.37 17.58 -10.76
C ALA A 41 5.06 16.55 -9.68
N ASN A 42 4.17 15.62 -9.98
CA ASN A 42 3.80 14.57 -9.03
C ASN A 42 5.09 13.90 -8.55
N PRO A 43 5.42 13.94 -7.26
CA PRO A 43 6.68 13.41 -6.74
C PRO A 43 6.90 11.94 -7.14
N VAL A 44 5.82 11.19 -7.32
CA VAL A 44 5.86 9.80 -7.81
C VAL A 44 6.31 9.73 -9.27
N GLU A 45 5.85 10.65 -10.13
CA GLU A 45 6.26 10.69 -11.53
C GLU A 45 7.70 11.19 -11.69
N VAL A 46 8.12 12.15 -10.87
CA VAL A 46 9.52 12.60 -10.81
C VAL A 46 10.43 11.44 -10.40
N ALA A 47 10.10 10.75 -9.30
CA ALA A 47 10.88 9.61 -8.83
C ALA A 47 10.95 8.47 -9.87
N ARG A 48 9.84 8.20 -10.58
CA ARG A 48 9.83 7.24 -11.70
C ARG A 48 10.73 7.66 -12.85
N THR A 49 10.71 8.95 -13.17
CA THR A 49 11.53 9.48 -14.26
C THR A 49 13.01 9.41 -13.89
N GLU A 50 13.36 9.81 -12.68
CA GLU A 50 14.73 9.72 -12.15
C GLU A 50 15.21 8.27 -12.12
N ALA A 51 14.40 7.32 -11.66
CA ALA A 51 14.75 5.90 -11.68
C ALA A 51 14.98 5.34 -13.10
N ARG A 52 14.28 5.87 -14.12
CA ARG A 52 14.45 5.46 -15.52
C ARG A 52 15.70 6.02 -16.17
N ILE A 53 16.12 7.22 -15.79
CA ILE A 53 17.32 7.89 -16.32
C ILE A 53 18.56 7.69 -15.45
N ALA A 54 18.39 7.03 -14.28
CA ALA A 54 19.52 6.69 -13.42
C ALA A 54 20.54 5.83 -14.19
N PRO A 55 21.84 6.08 -14.03
CA PRO A 55 22.88 5.26 -14.65
C PRO A 55 22.71 3.78 -14.28
N ALA A 56 22.92 2.88 -15.22
CA ALA A 56 22.82 1.43 -15.00
C ALA A 56 23.90 0.86 -14.04
N GLY A 57 24.79 1.70 -13.54
CA GLY A 57 25.80 1.35 -12.54
C GLY A 57 26.52 2.61 -12.06
N ASP A 58 26.56 2.75 -10.75
CA ASP A 58 27.34 3.80 -10.12
C ASP A 58 28.81 3.38 -10.04
N VAL A 59 29.70 4.22 -10.58
CA VAL A 59 31.14 3.99 -10.47
C VAL A 59 31.66 4.75 -9.25
N TYR A 60 32.00 4.04 -8.21
CA TYR A 60 32.60 4.58 -7.00
C TYR A 60 34.11 4.39 -7.05
N ALA A 61 34.87 5.47 -7.20
CA ALA A 61 36.32 5.43 -7.29
C ALA A 61 36.99 6.22 -6.17
N GLY A 62 38.05 5.66 -5.58
CA GLY A 62 38.85 6.28 -4.52
C GLY A 62 38.12 6.39 -3.17
N ALA A 63 38.77 7.00 -2.17
CA ALA A 63 38.26 7.11 -0.80
C ALA A 63 36.92 7.87 -0.69
N THR A 64 36.72 8.88 -1.54
CA THR A 64 35.44 9.61 -1.64
C THR A 64 34.35 8.75 -2.26
N GLY A 65 34.69 7.88 -3.20
CA GLY A 65 33.75 6.93 -3.80
C GLY A 65 33.30 5.86 -2.80
N GLU A 66 34.20 5.33 -1.98
CA GLU A 66 33.84 4.36 -0.93
C GLU A 66 32.85 4.95 0.08
N ALA A 67 33.07 6.18 0.52
CA ALA A 67 32.14 6.86 1.42
C ALA A 67 30.79 7.10 0.77
N ALA A 68 30.77 7.51 -0.50
CA ALA A 68 29.53 7.71 -1.27
C ALA A 68 28.77 6.39 -1.48
N LYS A 69 29.48 5.30 -1.76
CA LYS A 69 28.89 3.96 -1.86
C LYS A 69 28.27 3.53 -0.54
N ALA A 70 28.99 3.66 0.57
CA ALA A 70 28.47 3.31 1.89
C ALA A 70 27.20 4.10 2.23
N ALA A 71 27.16 5.40 1.91
CA ALA A 71 25.98 6.23 2.10
C ALA A 71 24.81 5.78 1.22
N ALA A 72 25.07 5.44 -0.04
CA ALA A 72 24.05 4.93 -0.96
C ALA A 72 23.50 3.55 -0.51
N ASP A 73 24.36 2.65 -0.05
CA ASP A 73 23.94 1.34 0.47
C ASP A 73 23.06 1.49 1.72
N ILE A 74 23.40 2.42 2.63
CA ILE A 74 22.57 2.75 3.80
C ILE A 74 21.23 3.33 3.37
N ALA A 75 21.21 4.28 2.46
CA ALA A 75 19.97 4.88 1.96
C ALA A 75 19.07 3.84 1.26
N ALA A 76 19.65 2.92 0.49
CA ALA A 76 18.92 1.83 -0.15
C ALA A 76 18.32 0.86 0.88
N LEU A 77 19.05 0.54 1.96
CA LEU A 77 18.55 -0.28 3.06
C LEU A 77 17.41 0.42 3.82
N GLU A 78 17.50 1.71 4.04
CA GLU A 78 16.44 2.49 4.67
C GLU A 78 15.19 2.57 3.80
N ALA A 79 15.37 2.77 2.49
CA ALA A 79 14.26 2.75 1.53
C ALA A 79 13.55 1.37 1.47
N LEU A 80 14.31 0.28 1.54
CA LEU A 80 13.76 -1.08 1.64
C LEU A 80 12.96 -1.25 2.94
N LYS A 81 13.50 -0.79 4.08
CA LYS A 81 12.81 -0.85 5.37
C LYS A 81 11.54 0.01 5.40
N ALA A 82 11.55 1.16 4.76
CA ALA A 82 10.39 2.06 4.68
C ALA A 82 9.21 1.42 3.94
N ASN A 83 9.46 0.53 3.00
CA ASN A 83 8.44 -0.21 2.26
C ASN A 83 7.93 -1.49 2.97
N VAL A 84 8.60 -1.91 4.05
CA VAL A 84 8.17 -3.06 4.85
C VAL A 84 7.26 -2.58 5.97
N PRO A 85 6.07 -3.17 6.16
CA PRO A 85 5.20 -2.85 7.28
C PRO A 85 5.95 -2.86 8.62
N PHE A 86 5.55 -1.99 9.53
CA PHE A 86 6.18 -1.83 10.86
C PHE A 86 7.67 -1.45 10.79
N GLY A 87 8.12 -0.83 9.69
CA GLY A 87 9.54 -0.46 9.49
C GLY A 87 10.50 -1.65 9.53
N GLY A 88 10.02 -2.84 9.16
CA GLY A 88 10.81 -4.08 9.19
C GLY A 88 11.04 -4.67 10.59
N ARG A 89 10.44 -4.09 11.64
CA ARG A 89 10.53 -4.64 13.01
C ARG A 89 9.84 -6.00 13.10
N THR A 90 10.37 -6.85 13.99
CA THR A 90 9.87 -8.20 14.26
C THR A 90 9.25 -8.31 15.65
N ASP A 91 8.54 -7.26 16.09
CA ASP A 91 7.75 -7.30 17.33
C ASP A 91 6.45 -8.05 17.06
N GLY A 92 6.40 -9.31 17.51
CA GLY A 92 5.25 -10.19 17.30
C GLY A 92 3.96 -9.66 17.90
N ALA A 93 4.02 -9.00 19.07
CA ALA A 93 2.87 -8.42 19.73
C ALA A 93 2.31 -7.22 18.96
N GLU A 94 3.18 -6.32 18.53
CA GLU A 94 2.79 -5.15 17.75
C GLU A 94 2.16 -5.57 16.41
N ILE A 95 2.82 -6.47 15.69
CA ILE A 95 2.35 -6.95 14.39
C ILE A 95 1.03 -7.72 14.52
N TYR A 96 0.87 -8.51 15.57
CA TYR A 96 -0.40 -9.19 15.85
C TYR A 96 -1.54 -8.20 16.06
N ASN A 97 -1.36 -7.21 16.94
CA ASN A 97 -2.43 -6.31 17.37
C ASN A 97 -2.79 -5.27 16.31
N GLN A 98 -1.81 -4.76 15.56
CA GLN A 98 -2.00 -3.71 14.55
C GLN A 98 -2.09 -4.26 13.12
N GLY A 99 -1.68 -5.51 12.92
CA GLY A 99 -1.71 -6.20 11.64
C GLY A 99 -2.99 -7.01 11.43
N PRO A 100 -3.02 -7.84 10.37
CA PRO A 100 -4.22 -8.58 9.99
C PRO A 100 -4.55 -9.77 10.92
N CYS A 101 -3.60 -10.21 11.77
CA CYS A 101 -3.70 -11.46 12.52
C CYS A 101 -4.81 -11.43 13.57
N ALA A 102 -4.90 -10.33 14.34
CA ALA A 102 -5.89 -10.20 15.41
C ALA A 102 -7.33 -10.24 14.89
N GLY A 103 -7.58 -9.82 13.65
CA GLY A 103 -8.92 -9.83 13.06
C GLY A 103 -9.60 -11.19 13.11
N CYS A 104 -8.84 -12.25 12.91
CA CYS A 104 -9.34 -13.62 12.96
C CYS A 104 -8.96 -14.34 14.28
N HIS A 105 -7.69 -14.24 14.68
CA HIS A 105 -7.16 -15.03 15.80
C HIS A 105 -7.57 -14.54 17.20
N LYS A 106 -8.09 -13.31 17.31
CA LYS A 106 -8.64 -12.80 18.57
C LYS A 106 -10.05 -13.31 18.86
N SER A 107 -10.88 -13.49 17.82
CA SER A 107 -12.29 -13.84 17.92
C SER A 107 -12.61 -15.26 17.47
N GLY A 108 -11.67 -15.97 16.85
CA GLY A 108 -11.90 -17.27 16.22
C GLY A 108 -12.65 -17.18 14.90
N ALA A 109 -12.70 -16.01 14.27
CA ALA A 109 -13.40 -15.81 13.01
C ALA A 109 -12.88 -16.76 11.92
N GLY A 110 -13.79 -17.33 11.11
CA GLY A 110 -13.43 -18.27 10.05
C GLY A 110 -12.78 -19.56 10.54
N GLY A 111 -12.96 -19.94 11.81
CA GLY A 111 -12.34 -21.13 12.40
C GLY A 111 -10.87 -20.96 12.79
N ALA A 112 -10.38 -19.69 12.84
CA ALA A 112 -9.02 -19.40 13.25
C ALA A 112 -8.78 -19.81 14.72
N PRO A 113 -7.65 -20.45 15.04
CA PRO A 113 -7.33 -20.78 16.43
C PRO A 113 -7.11 -19.50 17.25
N MET A 114 -7.86 -19.34 18.31
CA MET A 114 -7.65 -18.24 19.25
C MET A 114 -6.32 -18.41 20.00
N LEU A 115 -5.87 -17.34 20.66
CA LEU A 115 -4.73 -17.41 21.57
C LEU A 115 -5.01 -18.39 22.71
N GLY A 116 -3.94 -18.90 23.31
CA GLY A 116 -4.00 -19.74 24.49
C GLY A 116 -3.95 -21.24 24.22
N ALA A 117 -3.98 -22.02 25.34
CA ALA A 117 -3.73 -23.44 25.32
C ALA A 117 -4.67 -24.26 24.44
N ALA A 118 -5.97 -23.94 24.46
CA ALA A 118 -6.98 -24.61 23.66
C ALA A 118 -6.97 -24.24 22.16
N GLY A 119 -6.42 -23.07 21.82
CA GLY A 119 -6.31 -22.58 20.46
C GLY A 119 -4.93 -22.83 19.83
N MET A 120 -4.06 -21.82 19.90
CA MET A 120 -2.71 -21.88 19.36
C MET A 120 -1.83 -22.92 20.08
N GLY A 121 -1.96 -23.03 21.42
CA GLY A 121 -1.23 -24.01 22.21
C GLY A 121 -1.49 -25.45 21.77
N ALA A 122 -2.73 -25.82 21.48
CA ALA A 122 -3.08 -27.15 20.98
C ALA A 122 -2.42 -27.48 19.62
N ARG A 123 -2.02 -26.45 18.86
CA ARG A 123 -1.36 -26.61 17.57
C ARG A 123 0.17 -26.68 17.66
N ALA A 124 0.74 -26.33 18.82
CA ALA A 124 2.20 -26.39 19.05
C ALA A 124 2.78 -27.78 18.80
N SER A 125 1.99 -28.85 19.03
CA SER A 125 2.39 -30.24 18.75
C SER A 125 2.73 -30.53 17.27
N LYS A 126 2.31 -29.65 16.34
CA LYS A 126 2.66 -29.78 14.90
C LYS A 126 4.09 -29.32 14.58
N GLY A 127 4.74 -28.68 15.54
CA GLY A 127 6.07 -28.07 15.38
C GLY A 127 6.01 -26.67 14.78
N LYS A 128 6.92 -25.81 15.23
CA LYS A 128 7.00 -24.40 14.80
C LYS A 128 7.16 -24.26 13.30
N ASP A 129 8.01 -25.07 12.66
CA ASP A 129 8.27 -24.99 11.21
C ASP A 129 6.99 -25.20 10.38
N THR A 130 6.14 -26.13 10.80
CA THR A 130 4.86 -26.38 10.15
C THR A 130 3.93 -25.17 10.33
N LEU A 131 3.91 -24.57 11.51
CA LEU A 131 3.08 -23.39 11.79
C LEU A 131 3.57 -22.15 11.02
N TYR A 132 4.87 -21.94 10.93
CA TYR A 132 5.47 -20.90 10.10
C TYR A 132 5.10 -21.06 8.63
N LYS A 133 5.23 -22.28 8.09
CA LYS A 133 4.86 -22.57 6.72
C LYS A 133 3.40 -22.26 6.46
N HIS A 134 2.49 -22.70 7.33
CA HIS A 134 1.06 -22.42 7.21
C HIS A 134 0.75 -20.92 7.26
N ALA A 135 1.46 -20.17 8.10
CA ALA A 135 1.25 -18.73 8.23
C ALA A 135 1.82 -17.94 7.03
N ILE A 136 2.95 -18.39 6.46
CA ILE A 136 3.60 -17.75 5.32
C ILE A 136 2.90 -18.07 4.01
N GLU A 137 2.63 -19.36 3.76
CA GLU A 137 2.08 -19.84 2.48
C GLU A 137 0.53 -19.85 2.46
N GLY A 138 -0.08 -19.75 3.64
CA GLY A 138 -1.51 -19.97 3.81
C GLY A 138 -1.83 -21.44 4.10
N PHE A 139 -3.02 -21.69 4.63
CA PHE A 139 -3.45 -23.03 5.00
C PHE A 139 -4.96 -23.20 4.84
N THR A 140 -5.35 -24.27 4.20
CA THR A 140 -6.76 -24.69 4.12
C THR A 140 -6.93 -25.96 4.93
N GLY A 141 -7.77 -25.90 5.95
CA GLY A 141 -8.09 -27.03 6.83
C GLY A 141 -9.58 -27.25 7.01
N SER A 142 -9.94 -28.27 7.78
CA SER A 142 -11.34 -28.59 8.09
C SER A 142 -12.07 -27.49 8.87
N ALA A 143 -11.33 -26.64 9.61
CA ALA A 143 -11.89 -25.57 10.41
C ALA A 143 -12.07 -24.26 9.62
N GLY A 144 -11.35 -24.09 8.51
CA GLY A 144 -11.41 -22.87 7.71
C GLY A 144 -10.16 -22.66 6.87
N VAL A 145 -10.03 -21.44 6.35
CA VAL A 145 -8.92 -21.03 5.47
C VAL A 145 -8.16 -19.88 6.12
N MET A 146 -6.84 -20.04 6.24
CA MET A 146 -5.92 -18.98 6.59
C MET A 146 -5.24 -18.47 5.32
N PRO A 147 -5.43 -17.21 4.93
CA PRO A 147 -4.73 -16.66 3.77
C PRO A 147 -3.23 -16.52 4.07
N ALA A 148 -2.40 -16.59 3.03
CA ALA A 148 -0.97 -16.37 3.12
C ALA A 148 -0.66 -15.04 3.80
N LYS A 149 0.23 -15.04 4.79
CA LYS A 149 0.65 -13.86 5.56
C LYS A 149 -0.54 -13.08 6.17
N GLY A 150 -1.62 -13.78 6.51
CA GLY A 150 -2.83 -13.16 7.02
C GLY A 150 -3.54 -12.24 6.01
N GLY A 151 -3.24 -12.36 4.72
CA GLY A 151 -3.76 -11.50 3.64
C GLY A 151 -2.93 -10.24 3.38
N ASN A 152 -1.79 -10.05 4.07
CA ASN A 152 -0.88 -8.93 3.79
C ASN A 152 0.46 -9.43 3.20
N PRO A 153 0.61 -9.47 1.88
CA PRO A 153 1.83 -9.97 1.21
C PRO A 153 3.08 -9.12 1.47
N ALA A 154 2.92 -7.89 1.96
CA ALA A 154 4.04 -7.01 2.27
C ALA A 154 4.79 -7.39 3.57
N LEU A 155 4.16 -8.20 4.45
CA LEU A 155 4.84 -8.71 5.63
C LEU A 155 5.97 -9.66 5.25
N THR A 156 7.13 -9.51 5.89
CA THR A 156 8.26 -10.43 5.71
C THR A 156 8.01 -11.76 6.42
N ASP A 157 8.69 -12.79 5.98
CA ASP A 157 8.60 -14.12 6.61
C ASP A 157 9.07 -14.08 8.06
N ASP A 158 10.08 -13.27 8.38
CA ASP A 158 10.57 -13.11 9.76
C ASP A 158 9.55 -12.39 10.65
N GLN A 159 8.81 -11.44 10.12
CA GLN A 159 7.69 -10.82 10.82
C GLN A 159 6.59 -11.84 11.12
N ILE A 160 6.25 -12.68 10.15
CA ILE A 160 5.26 -13.77 10.36
C ILE A 160 5.74 -14.77 11.41
N LYS A 161 7.00 -15.18 11.37
CA LYS A 161 7.56 -16.09 12.40
C LYS A 161 7.49 -15.47 13.79
N ALA A 162 7.86 -14.20 13.92
CA ALA A 162 7.78 -13.49 15.19
C ALA A 162 6.35 -13.43 15.74
N VAL A 163 5.34 -13.21 14.88
CA VAL A 163 3.94 -13.26 15.30
C VAL A 163 3.53 -14.66 15.76
N VAL A 164 3.91 -15.70 15.02
CA VAL A 164 3.58 -17.09 15.40
C VAL A 164 4.22 -17.45 16.73
N ASP A 165 5.49 -17.09 16.95
CA ASP A 165 6.20 -17.32 18.23
C ASP A 165 5.47 -16.62 19.36
N TRP A 166 5.17 -15.34 19.21
CA TRP A 166 4.45 -14.58 20.21
C TRP A 166 3.06 -15.19 20.52
N MET A 167 2.32 -15.62 19.49
CA MET A 167 1.00 -16.25 19.68
C MET A 167 1.06 -17.57 20.44
N LEU A 168 2.15 -18.34 20.27
CA LEU A 168 2.37 -19.60 20.99
C LEU A 168 2.73 -19.39 22.47
N GLU A 169 3.28 -18.24 22.82
CA GLU A 169 3.66 -17.87 24.18
C GLU A 169 2.48 -17.32 25.01
N GLN A 170 1.35 -16.99 24.36
CA GLN A 170 0.25 -16.38 25.07
C GLN A 170 -0.50 -17.40 25.93
N PRO A 171 -0.67 -17.14 27.24
CA PRO A 171 -1.56 -17.91 28.09
C PRO A 171 -3.00 -17.75 27.61
N GLY A 172 -3.81 -18.78 27.75
CA GLY A 172 -5.24 -18.76 27.45
C GLY A 172 -6.05 -18.08 28.52
#